data_f2db59a4f73f2c1b4a43cdb798719990
#
_entry.id   f2db59a4f73f2c1b4a43cdb798719990
#
_cell.length_a   1.000
_cell.length_b   1.000
_cell.length_c   1.000
_cell.angle_alpha   90.00
_cell.angle_beta   90.00
_cell.angle_gamma   90.00
#
_symmetry.space_group_name_H-M   'P 1'
#
loop_
_entity.id
_entity.type
_entity.pdbx_description
1 polymer ?
#
loop_
_entity_poly.entity_id
_entity_poly.type
_entity_poly.pdbx_seq_one_letter_code
_entity_poly.pdbx_strand_id
1 'polypeptide(L)'
;MRKIGKQLITIELIDNYCAWLAGCEKSEKTIQKYRYHLIQFMKYLDWRSVTKERVLIWKKYLRGHYAPLSVNGALTALNGLFQFCNWKDCMVRFLKIGKASFCQESRELSKEEYVRLVEAAAQKGNERLALVIQTICASGIRISELAYISVEEVQRGRAEVECKGRVRTVLLTKNLCIILQQYAMRKGITEGAIFRTRNGKVLDRSNIWREMKALGAAACVERDKIFPHNLRHLFARTYYEAEKDLSKLADILGHQDINTTRIYTMESGNRHRQQLEKLGLLVTSYNRLSLLL
;
A
#
# COMPACT_ATOMS: atom_id res chain seq x y z
N MET A 1 3.74 48.32 -11.02
CA MET A 1 3.04 47.38 -10.11
C MET A 1 1.95 46.64 -10.90
N ARG A 2 2.13 45.34 -11.18
CA ARG A 2 1.05 44.53 -11.81
C ARG A 2 -0.07 44.40 -10.78
N LYS A 3 -1.30 44.82 -11.12
CA LYS A 3 -2.51 44.50 -10.34
C LYS A 3 -2.62 42.97 -10.24
N ILE A 4 -2.25 42.43 -9.08
CA ILE A 4 -2.47 41.02 -8.76
C ILE A 4 -3.97 40.87 -8.57
N GLY A 5 -4.65 40.36 -9.59
CA GLY A 5 -6.06 39.97 -9.46
C GLY A 5 -6.22 39.04 -8.25
N LYS A 6 -7.36 39.09 -7.55
CA LYS A 6 -7.63 38.22 -6.41
C LYS A 6 -7.48 36.77 -6.84
N GLN A 7 -6.47 36.08 -6.31
CA GLN A 7 -6.23 34.66 -6.54
C GLN A 7 -7.29 33.87 -5.74
N LEU A 8 -8.40 33.53 -6.39
CA LEU A 8 -9.51 32.78 -5.76
C LEU A 8 -9.57 31.37 -6.32
N ILE A 9 -9.77 30.39 -5.44
CA ILE A 9 -10.07 29.01 -5.84
C ILE A 9 -11.57 28.85 -5.87
N THR A 10 -12.11 28.52 -7.06
CA THR A 10 -13.52 28.20 -7.31
C THR A 10 -13.65 26.74 -7.73
N ILE A 11 -14.85 26.20 -7.66
CA ILE A 11 -15.15 24.85 -8.18
C ILE A 11 -14.81 24.78 -9.67
N GLU A 12 -15.18 25.78 -10.45
CA GLU A 12 -14.89 25.86 -11.87
C GLU A 12 -13.38 25.80 -12.16
N LEU A 13 -12.55 26.52 -11.38
CA LEU A 13 -11.10 26.46 -11.49
C LEU A 13 -10.55 25.07 -11.19
N ILE A 14 -11.10 24.40 -10.17
CA ILE A 14 -10.71 23.03 -9.82
C ILE A 14 -11.10 22.07 -10.96
N ASP A 15 -12.28 22.20 -11.51
CA ASP A 15 -12.77 21.34 -12.58
C ASP A 15 -11.97 21.56 -13.87
N ASN A 16 -11.61 22.80 -14.22
CA ASN A 16 -10.71 23.11 -15.34
C ASN A 16 -9.32 22.49 -15.15
N TYR A 17 -8.78 22.53 -13.92
CA TYR A 17 -7.52 21.87 -13.61
C TYR A 17 -7.61 20.34 -13.70
N CYS A 18 -8.73 19.75 -13.26
CA CYS A 18 -8.98 18.32 -13.39
C CYS A 18 -9.08 17.90 -14.87
N ALA A 19 -9.74 18.69 -15.71
CA ALA A 19 -9.80 18.45 -17.16
C ALA A 19 -8.41 18.54 -17.81
N TRP A 20 -7.60 19.52 -17.42
CA TRP A 20 -6.22 19.63 -17.87
C TRP A 20 -5.38 18.42 -17.46
N LEU A 21 -5.53 17.94 -16.22
CA LEU A 21 -4.85 16.72 -15.74
C LEU A 21 -5.25 15.47 -16.53
N ALA A 22 -6.52 15.37 -16.95
CA ALA A 22 -6.99 14.30 -17.83
C ALA A 22 -6.32 14.37 -19.19
N GLY A 23 -6.21 15.58 -19.78
CA GLY A 23 -5.43 15.81 -21.01
C GLY A 23 -3.93 15.50 -20.87
N CYS A 24 -3.38 15.56 -19.64
CA CYS A 24 -2.02 15.11 -19.32
C CYS A 24 -1.95 13.61 -18.97
N GLU A 25 -2.97 12.81 -19.32
CA GLU A 25 -3.03 11.35 -19.11
C GLU A 25 -2.89 10.90 -17.64
N LYS A 26 -3.25 11.76 -16.68
CA LYS A 26 -3.29 11.35 -15.27
C LYS A 26 -4.46 10.39 -15.04
N SER A 27 -4.21 9.34 -14.24
CA SER A 27 -5.27 8.38 -13.93
C SER A 27 -6.44 9.04 -13.19
N GLU A 28 -7.66 8.59 -13.46
CA GLU A 28 -8.90 9.06 -12.82
C GLU A 28 -8.78 9.08 -11.28
N LYS A 29 -8.20 8.04 -10.67
CA LYS A 29 -7.97 7.97 -9.22
C LYS A 29 -7.05 9.08 -8.71
N THR A 30 -6.06 9.49 -9.50
CA THR A 30 -5.16 10.60 -9.15
C THR A 30 -5.91 11.93 -9.23
N ILE A 31 -6.71 12.12 -10.27
CA ILE A 31 -7.51 13.33 -10.47
C ILE A 31 -8.52 13.49 -9.33
N GLN A 32 -9.26 12.43 -8.98
CA GLN A 32 -10.21 12.44 -7.86
C GLN A 32 -9.54 12.74 -6.52
N LYS A 33 -8.35 12.20 -6.28
CA LYS A 33 -7.57 12.49 -5.07
C LYS A 33 -7.15 13.97 -5.03
N TYR A 34 -6.69 14.53 -6.15
CA TYR A 34 -6.30 15.93 -6.22
C TYR A 34 -7.50 16.83 -6.03
N ARG A 35 -8.61 16.53 -6.73
CA ARG A 35 -9.89 17.24 -6.57
C ARG A 35 -10.34 17.28 -5.11
N TYR A 36 -10.28 16.15 -4.41
CA TYR A 36 -10.59 16.08 -2.98
C TYR A 36 -9.74 17.06 -2.15
N HIS A 37 -8.42 17.04 -2.31
CA HIS A 37 -7.53 17.94 -1.55
C HIS A 37 -7.75 19.41 -1.86
N LEU A 38 -8.02 19.75 -3.11
CA LEU A 38 -8.31 21.12 -3.55
C LEU A 38 -9.62 21.63 -2.99
N ILE A 39 -10.66 20.81 -2.96
CA ILE A 39 -11.95 21.15 -2.33
C ILE A 39 -11.77 21.39 -0.82
N GLN A 40 -10.98 20.55 -0.12
CA GLN A 40 -10.71 20.76 1.30
C GLN A 40 -9.98 22.09 1.56
N PHE A 41 -9.02 22.45 0.72
CA PHE A 41 -8.33 23.73 0.83
C PHE A 41 -9.23 24.91 0.47
N MET A 42 -10.07 24.81 -0.56
CA MET A 42 -11.06 25.82 -0.92
C MET A 42 -12.03 26.10 0.24
N LYS A 43 -12.54 25.05 0.91
CA LYS A 43 -13.39 25.17 2.11
C LYS A 43 -12.66 25.87 3.25
N TYR A 44 -11.39 25.52 3.48
CA TYR A 44 -10.55 26.20 4.48
C TYR A 44 -10.36 27.69 4.19
N LEU A 45 -10.22 28.07 2.92
CA LEU A 45 -10.05 29.48 2.52
C LEU A 45 -11.30 30.31 2.76
N ASP A 46 -12.47 29.71 2.74
CA ASP A 46 -13.75 30.40 2.95
C ASP A 46 -13.85 31.70 2.12
N TRP A 47 -13.79 31.57 0.80
CA TRP A 47 -13.83 32.67 -0.18
C TRP A 47 -12.70 33.72 -0.08
N ARG A 48 -11.72 33.51 0.79
CA ARG A 48 -10.53 34.38 0.88
C ARG A 48 -9.54 34.07 -0.24
N SER A 49 -8.83 35.08 -0.69
CA SER A 49 -7.78 34.92 -1.70
C SER A 49 -6.66 33.99 -1.21
N VAL A 50 -6.07 33.25 -2.14
CA VAL A 50 -4.87 32.45 -1.88
C VAL A 50 -3.69 33.39 -1.61
N THR A 51 -3.00 33.18 -0.50
CA THR A 51 -1.70 33.80 -0.22
C THR A 51 -0.77 32.75 0.34
N LYS A 52 0.52 32.98 0.22
CA LYS A 52 1.52 32.03 0.75
C LYS A 52 1.36 31.81 2.24
N GLU A 53 1.04 32.84 2.99
CA GLU A 53 0.81 32.76 4.45
C GLU A 53 -0.35 31.81 4.75
N ARG A 54 -1.47 31.92 4.03
CA ARG A 54 -2.64 31.04 4.23
C ARG A 54 -2.31 29.59 3.88
N VAL A 55 -1.53 29.35 2.82
CA VAL A 55 -1.06 28.01 2.47
C VAL A 55 -0.14 27.44 3.55
N LEU A 56 0.74 28.25 4.14
CA LEU A 56 1.63 27.83 5.23
C LEU A 56 0.84 27.52 6.51
N ILE A 57 -0.19 28.32 6.84
CA ILE A 57 -1.06 28.06 8.00
C ILE A 57 -1.81 26.74 7.79
N TRP A 58 -2.38 26.52 6.60
CA TRP A 58 -3.06 25.26 6.27
C TRP A 58 -2.11 24.05 6.30
N LYS A 59 -0.89 24.18 5.78
CA LYS A 59 0.15 23.15 5.90
C LYS A 59 0.47 22.83 7.36
N LYS A 60 0.55 23.85 8.24
CA LYS A 60 0.77 23.65 9.68
C LYS A 60 -0.41 22.90 10.31
N TYR A 61 -1.64 23.25 9.97
CA TYR A 61 -2.84 22.52 10.39
C TYR A 61 -2.80 21.06 9.96
N LEU A 62 -2.55 20.77 8.67
CA LEU A 62 -2.45 19.42 8.18
C LEU A 62 -1.38 18.59 8.89
N ARG A 63 -0.22 19.21 9.20
CA ARG A 63 0.88 18.55 9.90
C ARG A 63 0.49 18.10 11.32
N GLY A 64 -0.40 18.80 11.97
CA GLY A 64 -0.91 18.43 13.31
C GLY A 64 -1.93 17.27 13.29
N HIS A 65 -2.56 16.98 12.12
CA HIS A 65 -3.69 16.05 12.04
C HIS A 65 -3.44 14.85 11.13
N TYR A 66 -2.42 14.87 10.26
CA TYR A 66 -2.21 13.84 9.24
C TYR A 66 -0.74 13.41 9.15
N ALA A 67 -0.54 12.17 8.71
CA ALA A 67 0.79 11.65 8.45
C ALA A 67 1.53 12.48 7.37
N PRO A 68 2.87 12.64 7.48
CA PRO A 68 3.67 13.47 6.56
C PRO A 68 3.47 13.14 5.08
N LEU A 69 3.31 11.86 4.72
CA LEU A 69 3.03 11.43 3.34
C LEU A 69 1.66 11.95 2.85
N SER A 70 0.64 11.94 3.70
CA SER A 70 -0.69 12.46 3.37
C SER A 70 -0.65 13.98 3.17
N VAL A 71 0.08 14.69 4.04
CA VAL A 71 0.30 16.13 3.90
C VAL A 71 1.00 16.44 2.57
N ASN A 72 2.07 15.73 2.24
CA ASN A 72 2.76 15.92 0.96
C ASN A 72 1.87 15.60 -0.24
N GLY A 73 0.96 14.62 -0.13
CA GLY A 73 -0.05 14.35 -1.15
C GLY A 73 -0.99 15.54 -1.40
N ALA A 74 -1.45 16.20 -0.34
CA ALA A 74 -2.27 17.41 -0.43
C ALA A 74 -1.47 18.58 -1.02
N LEU A 75 -0.22 18.76 -0.60
CA LEU A 75 0.66 19.81 -1.13
C LEU A 75 1.00 19.59 -2.60
N THR A 76 1.07 18.34 -3.06
CA THR A 76 1.27 18.01 -4.49
C THR A 76 0.10 18.51 -5.32
N ALA A 77 -1.13 18.26 -4.87
CA ALA A 77 -2.32 18.76 -5.56
C ALA A 77 -2.37 20.29 -5.63
N LEU A 78 -2.05 20.95 -4.50
CA LEU A 78 -2.03 22.42 -4.41
C LEU A 78 -0.94 23.04 -5.28
N ASN A 79 0.31 22.61 -5.13
CA ASN A 79 1.40 23.15 -5.94
C ASN A 79 1.16 22.91 -7.43
N GLY A 80 0.54 21.77 -7.79
CA GLY A 80 0.13 21.50 -9.17
C GLY A 80 -0.91 22.51 -9.68
N LEU A 81 -1.96 22.82 -8.90
CA LEU A 81 -2.93 23.86 -9.23
C LEU A 81 -2.25 25.24 -9.34
N PHE A 82 -1.37 25.60 -8.40
CA PHE A 82 -0.66 26.87 -8.41
C PHE A 82 0.25 27.00 -9.64
N GLN A 83 0.87 25.90 -10.06
CA GLN A 83 1.64 25.87 -11.30
C GLN A 83 0.76 26.07 -12.54
N PHE A 84 -0.39 25.42 -12.60
CA PHE A 84 -1.39 25.57 -13.66
C PHE A 84 -1.89 27.02 -13.77
N CYS A 85 -2.17 27.67 -12.63
CA CYS A 85 -2.62 29.05 -12.56
C CYS A 85 -1.49 30.09 -12.65
N ASN A 86 -0.22 29.66 -12.76
CA ASN A 86 0.97 30.52 -12.68
C ASN A 86 1.09 31.33 -11.36
N TRP A 87 0.58 30.77 -10.24
CA TRP A 87 0.68 31.34 -8.89
C TRP A 87 1.92 30.81 -8.14
N LYS A 88 3.08 30.93 -8.77
CA LYS A 88 4.36 30.35 -8.26
C LYS A 88 4.77 30.84 -6.89
N ASP A 89 4.41 32.09 -6.56
CA ASP A 89 4.63 32.75 -5.27
C ASP A 89 3.88 32.06 -4.11
N CYS A 90 2.74 31.39 -4.40
CA CYS A 90 1.95 30.65 -3.42
C CYS A 90 2.47 29.22 -3.15
N MET A 91 3.36 28.68 -3.99
CA MET A 91 3.90 27.34 -3.84
C MET A 91 4.71 27.17 -2.55
N VAL A 92 4.57 26.01 -1.91
CA VAL A 92 5.26 25.69 -0.65
C VAL A 92 6.10 24.42 -0.78
N ARG A 93 7.18 24.34 -0.02
CA ARG A 93 8.04 23.16 0.04
C ARG A 93 7.31 21.99 0.69
N PHE A 94 7.60 20.77 0.26
CA PHE A 94 7.16 19.54 0.89
C PHE A 94 7.78 19.35 2.28
N LEU A 95 7.14 18.52 3.09
CA LEU A 95 7.75 18.06 4.34
C LEU A 95 8.90 17.11 4.00
N LYS A 96 10.03 17.31 4.63
CA LYS A 96 11.13 16.34 4.59
C LYS A 96 10.69 15.09 5.36
N ILE A 97 10.65 13.96 4.70
CA ILE A 97 10.33 12.67 5.32
C ILE A 97 11.62 11.90 5.42
N GLY A 98 12.08 11.65 6.64
CA GLY A 98 13.20 10.74 6.87
C GLY A 98 12.82 9.34 6.41
N LYS A 99 13.73 8.65 5.75
CA LYS A 99 13.55 7.21 5.50
C LYS A 99 13.63 6.52 6.86
N ALA A 100 12.59 5.77 7.23
CA ALA A 100 12.69 4.90 8.40
C ALA A 100 13.86 3.93 8.19
N SER A 101 14.75 3.84 9.17
CA SER A 101 15.90 2.93 9.09
C SER A 101 15.56 1.53 9.59
N PHE A 102 14.48 1.41 10.35
CA PHE A 102 14.04 0.15 10.99
C PHE A 102 12.55 -0.06 10.75
N CYS A 103 12.14 -1.33 10.65
CA CYS A 103 10.72 -1.67 10.62
C CYS A 103 10.12 -1.62 12.04
N GLN A 104 8.81 -1.37 12.12
CA GLN A 104 8.04 -1.51 13.35
C GLN A 104 7.48 -2.93 13.41
N GLU A 105 8.15 -3.84 14.10
CA GLU A 105 7.69 -5.24 14.27
C GLU A 105 6.24 -5.35 14.75
N SER A 106 5.80 -4.42 15.59
CA SER A 106 4.44 -4.40 16.13
C SER A 106 3.34 -4.29 15.06
N ARG A 107 3.67 -3.86 13.85
CA ARG A 107 2.71 -3.73 12.74
C ARG A 107 2.81 -4.85 11.71
N GLU A 108 3.76 -5.75 11.86
CA GLU A 108 3.98 -6.82 10.93
C GLU A 108 3.17 -8.06 11.28
N LEU A 109 2.63 -8.72 10.26
CA LEU A 109 1.93 -9.99 10.40
C LEU A 109 2.95 -11.13 10.48
N SER A 110 2.84 -12.02 11.49
CA SER A 110 3.65 -13.24 11.58
C SER A 110 3.05 -14.38 10.74
N LYS A 111 3.82 -15.46 10.55
CA LYS A 111 3.31 -16.68 9.89
C LYS A 111 2.19 -17.34 10.69
N GLU A 112 2.33 -17.36 12.00
CA GLU A 112 1.34 -17.94 12.93
C GLU A 112 0.04 -17.12 12.93
N GLU A 113 0.15 -15.79 12.92
CA GLU A 113 -1.00 -14.89 12.79
C GLU A 113 -1.72 -15.07 11.44
N TYR A 114 -0.95 -15.24 10.35
CA TYR A 114 -1.51 -15.55 9.03
C TYR A 114 -2.28 -16.88 9.02
N VAL A 115 -1.71 -17.94 9.61
CA VAL A 115 -2.40 -19.24 9.70
C VAL A 115 -3.72 -19.10 10.45
N ARG A 116 -3.71 -18.45 11.61
CA ARG A 116 -4.94 -18.20 12.38
C ARG A 116 -5.99 -17.39 11.61
N LEU A 117 -5.57 -16.43 10.76
CA LEU A 117 -6.51 -15.69 9.90
C LEU A 117 -7.18 -16.59 8.86
N VAL A 118 -6.41 -17.50 8.24
CA VAL A 118 -6.95 -18.48 7.27
C VAL A 118 -7.93 -19.42 7.95
N GLU A 119 -7.57 -19.97 9.10
CA GLU A 119 -8.40 -20.88 9.89
C GLU A 119 -9.69 -20.20 10.37
N ALA A 120 -9.60 -18.98 10.88
CA ALA A 120 -10.77 -18.22 11.30
C ALA A 120 -11.73 -17.92 10.14
N ALA A 121 -11.21 -17.66 8.94
CA ALA A 121 -12.04 -17.51 7.75
C ALA A 121 -12.73 -18.81 7.37
N ALA A 122 -12.03 -19.93 7.42
CA ALA A 122 -12.56 -21.26 7.12
C ALA A 122 -13.64 -21.68 8.15
N GLN A 123 -13.39 -21.50 9.45
CA GLN A 123 -14.32 -21.79 10.53
C GLN A 123 -15.63 -20.99 10.44
N LYS A 124 -15.55 -19.72 9.93
CA LYS A 124 -16.74 -18.91 9.64
C LYS A 124 -17.44 -19.30 8.33
N GLY A 125 -17.04 -20.37 7.67
CA GLY A 125 -17.61 -20.81 6.38
C GLY A 125 -17.28 -19.86 5.21
N ASN A 126 -16.35 -18.90 5.39
CA ASN A 126 -15.95 -17.98 4.33
C ASN A 126 -14.70 -18.51 3.58
N GLU A 127 -14.89 -19.66 2.90
CA GLU A 127 -13.84 -20.30 2.11
C GLU A 127 -13.22 -19.33 1.07
N ARG A 128 -14.05 -18.51 0.43
CA ARG A 128 -13.57 -17.49 -0.51
C ARG A 128 -12.53 -16.57 0.13
N LEU A 129 -12.82 -16.06 1.32
CA LEU A 129 -11.90 -15.16 2.03
C LEU A 129 -10.61 -15.88 2.45
N ALA A 130 -10.72 -17.13 2.93
CA ALA A 130 -9.57 -17.95 3.26
C ALA A 130 -8.64 -18.13 2.04
N LEU A 131 -9.22 -18.38 0.85
CA LEU A 131 -8.46 -18.53 -0.39
C LEU A 131 -7.88 -17.18 -0.88
N VAL A 132 -8.60 -16.07 -0.74
CA VAL A 132 -8.05 -14.72 -1.04
C VAL A 132 -6.83 -14.43 -0.19
N ILE A 133 -6.89 -14.69 1.12
CA ILE A 133 -5.77 -14.49 2.05
C ILE A 133 -4.57 -15.35 1.62
N GLN A 134 -4.80 -16.63 1.34
CA GLN A 134 -3.76 -17.55 0.89
C GLN A 134 -3.16 -17.15 -0.46
N THR A 135 -3.99 -16.76 -1.43
CA THR A 135 -3.52 -16.32 -2.75
C THR A 135 -2.59 -15.12 -2.65
N ILE A 136 -2.96 -14.10 -1.87
CA ILE A 136 -2.10 -12.92 -1.68
C ILE A 136 -0.78 -13.31 -1.01
N CYS A 137 -0.84 -14.15 0.03
CA CYS A 137 0.34 -14.54 0.81
C CYS A 137 1.25 -15.53 0.06
N ALA A 138 0.72 -16.37 -0.83
CA ALA A 138 1.50 -17.36 -1.56
C ALA A 138 2.10 -16.86 -2.88
N SER A 139 1.55 -15.78 -3.47
CA SER A 139 1.97 -15.25 -4.77
C SER A 139 2.52 -13.81 -4.71
N GLY A 140 2.33 -13.13 -3.58
CA GLY A 140 2.66 -11.71 -3.45
C GLY A 140 1.81 -10.79 -4.33
N ILE A 141 0.70 -11.24 -4.88
CA ILE A 141 -0.19 -10.44 -5.74
C ILE A 141 -0.80 -9.25 -4.98
N ARG A 142 -1.03 -8.13 -5.67
CA ARG A 142 -1.76 -7.01 -5.05
C ARG A 142 -3.27 -7.31 -5.01
N ILE A 143 -3.95 -6.85 -3.97
CA ILE A 143 -5.41 -7.02 -3.86
C ILE A 143 -6.18 -6.52 -5.10
N SER A 144 -5.73 -5.44 -5.73
CA SER A 144 -6.35 -4.91 -6.95
C SER A 144 -6.15 -5.81 -8.18
N GLU A 145 -5.23 -6.74 -8.10
CA GLU A 145 -4.85 -7.65 -9.17
C GLU A 145 -5.54 -9.03 -9.04
N LEU A 146 -6.29 -9.28 -7.96
CA LEU A 146 -7.01 -10.54 -7.74
C LEU A 146 -8.04 -10.87 -8.83
N ALA A 147 -8.52 -9.85 -9.56
CA ALA A 147 -9.42 -10.03 -10.69
C ALA A 147 -8.79 -10.82 -11.84
N TYR A 148 -7.46 -10.78 -11.96
CA TYR A 148 -6.71 -11.52 -12.98
C TYR A 148 -6.47 -12.98 -12.61
N ILE A 149 -6.82 -13.42 -11.39
CA ILE A 149 -6.80 -14.83 -11.03
C ILE A 149 -8.05 -15.48 -11.59
N SER A 150 -7.96 -15.93 -12.82
CA SER A 150 -9.03 -16.60 -13.55
C SER A 150 -8.83 -18.13 -13.60
N VAL A 151 -9.86 -18.86 -14.02
CA VAL A 151 -9.79 -20.32 -14.20
C VAL A 151 -8.69 -20.67 -15.19
N GLU A 152 -8.60 -19.94 -16.29
CA GLU A 152 -7.64 -20.15 -17.38
C GLU A 152 -6.20 -19.91 -16.89
N GLU A 153 -6.00 -18.83 -16.13
CA GLU A 153 -4.68 -18.47 -15.61
C GLU A 153 -4.20 -19.47 -14.54
N VAL A 154 -5.12 -19.95 -13.70
CA VAL A 154 -4.81 -20.98 -12.70
C VAL A 154 -4.45 -22.31 -13.37
N GLN A 155 -5.08 -22.67 -14.50
CA GLN A 155 -4.69 -23.84 -15.31
C GLN A 155 -3.29 -23.71 -15.89
N ARG A 156 -2.90 -22.49 -16.28
CA ARG A 156 -1.54 -22.18 -16.79
C ARG A 156 -0.47 -22.09 -15.70
N GLY A 157 -0.87 -22.03 -14.41
CA GLY A 157 0.04 -21.87 -13.29
C GLY A 157 0.64 -20.47 -13.15
N ARG A 158 0.10 -19.47 -13.87
CA ARG A 158 0.55 -18.08 -13.86
C ARG A 158 -0.58 -17.15 -14.25
N ALA A 159 -0.57 -15.93 -13.74
CA ALA A 159 -1.53 -14.90 -14.11
C ALA A 159 -0.81 -13.70 -14.73
N GLU A 160 -1.29 -13.22 -15.86
CA GLU A 160 -0.82 -11.98 -16.48
C GLU A 160 -1.63 -10.81 -15.93
N VAL A 161 -0.94 -9.90 -15.27
CA VAL A 161 -1.56 -8.77 -14.56
C VAL A 161 -1.16 -7.49 -15.23
N GLU A 162 -2.14 -6.75 -15.73
CA GLU A 162 -1.92 -5.42 -16.25
C GLU A 162 -2.11 -4.37 -15.14
N CYS A 163 -1.13 -3.50 -14.98
CA CYS A 163 -1.20 -2.38 -14.05
C CYS A 163 -0.51 -1.15 -14.66
N LYS A 164 -1.28 -0.08 -14.87
CA LYS A 164 -0.79 1.20 -15.39
C LYS A 164 -0.04 1.06 -16.74
N GLY A 165 -0.65 0.32 -17.69
CA GLY A 165 -0.09 0.10 -19.03
C GLY A 165 1.11 -0.85 -19.08
N ARG A 166 1.33 -1.65 -18.01
CA ARG A 166 2.40 -2.66 -17.96
C ARG A 166 1.85 -4.00 -17.57
N VAL A 167 2.29 -5.02 -18.28
CA VAL A 167 1.96 -6.41 -17.99
C VAL A 167 3.10 -7.02 -17.17
N ARG A 168 2.76 -7.74 -16.10
CA ARG A 168 3.70 -8.59 -15.37
C ARG A 168 3.09 -9.97 -15.15
N THR A 169 3.93 -10.97 -15.08
CA THR A 169 3.51 -12.33 -14.75
C THR A 169 3.58 -12.55 -13.24
N VAL A 170 2.51 -13.09 -12.67
CA VAL A 170 2.44 -13.59 -11.28
C VAL A 170 2.48 -15.11 -11.34
N LEU A 171 3.48 -15.71 -10.73
CA LEU A 171 3.61 -17.16 -10.66
C LEU A 171 2.69 -17.71 -9.56
N LEU A 172 1.99 -18.81 -9.87
CA LEU A 172 1.13 -19.51 -8.93
C LEU A 172 1.75 -20.88 -8.62
N THR A 173 1.87 -21.22 -7.34
CA THR A 173 2.38 -22.54 -6.93
C THR A 173 1.41 -23.63 -7.32
N LYS A 174 1.90 -24.86 -7.59
CA LYS A 174 1.07 -26.00 -7.95
C LYS A 174 -0.05 -26.26 -6.94
N ASN A 175 0.29 -26.22 -5.65
CA ASN A 175 -0.70 -26.43 -4.58
C ASN A 175 -1.79 -25.34 -4.58
N LEU A 176 -1.40 -24.07 -4.78
CA LEU A 176 -2.38 -22.99 -4.89
C LEU A 176 -3.32 -23.21 -6.09
N CYS A 177 -2.78 -23.60 -7.23
CA CYS A 177 -3.59 -23.91 -8.42
C CYS A 177 -4.61 -25.01 -8.15
N ILE A 178 -4.19 -26.11 -7.49
CA ILE A 178 -5.08 -27.24 -7.16
C ILE A 178 -6.25 -26.78 -6.29
N ILE A 179 -5.98 -26.06 -5.21
CA ILE A 179 -7.06 -25.61 -4.30
C ILE A 179 -7.98 -24.59 -4.96
N LEU A 180 -7.45 -23.71 -5.81
CA LEU A 180 -8.27 -22.74 -6.55
C LEU A 180 -9.15 -23.43 -7.63
N GLN A 181 -8.63 -24.44 -8.34
CA GLN A 181 -9.41 -25.24 -9.28
C GLN A 181 -10.54 -25.99 -8.58
N GLN A 182 -10.24 -26.65 -7.46
CA GLN A 182 -11.25 -27.35 -6.66
C GLN A 182 -12.34 -26.38 -6.16
N TYR A 183 -11.95 -25.18 -5.72
CA TYR A 183 -12.90 -24.16 -5.33
C TYR A 183 -13.77 -23.71 -6.50
N ALA A 184 -13.18 -23.44 -7.67
CA ALA A 184 -13.90 -23.06 -8.87
C ALA A 184 -14.92 -24.13 -9.28
N MET A 185 -14.52 -25.41 -9.28
CA MET A 185 -15.42 -26.55 -9.55
C MET A 185 -16.61 -26.60 -8.57
N ARG A 186 -16.35 -26.51 -7.24
CA ARG A 186 -17.41 -26.51 -6.23
C ARG A 186 -18.38 -25.33 -6.35
N LYS A 187 -17.92 -24.20 -6.88
CA LYS A 187 -18.74 -23.00 -7.07
C LYS A 187 -19.35 -22.89 -8.47
N GLY A 188 -19.13 -23.86 -9.34
CA GLY A 188 -19.62 -23.85 -10.73
C GLY A 188 -19.00 -22.71 -11.56
N ILE A 189 -17.75 -22.30 -11.24
CA ILE A 189 -17.03 -21.27 -11.99
C ILE A 189 -16.22 -21.96 -13.07
N THR A 190 -16.69 -21.88 -14.31
CA THR A 190 -16.07 -22.56 -15.46
C THR A 190 -15.10 -21.67 -16.23
N GLU A 191 -15.23 -20.33 -16.12
CA GLU A 191 -14.42 -19.36 -16.85
C GLU A 191 -14.26 -18.04 -16.10
N GLY A 192 -13.23 -17.27 -16.45
CA GLY A 192 -12.93 -15.93 -15.95
C GLY A 192 -12.55 -15.91 -14.47
N ALA A 193 -12.67 -14.73 -13.81
CA ALA A 193 -12.19 -14.51 -12.46
C ALA A 193 -12.77 -15.49 -11.44
N ILE A 194 -11.90 -16.12 -10.63
CA ILE A 194 -12.29 -17.08 -9.58
C ILE A 194 -12.94 -16.36 -8.39
N PHE A 195 -12.40 -15.21 -8.00
CA PHE A 195 -12.89 -14.46 -6.85
C PHE A 195 -14.02 -13.51 -7.24
N ARG A 196 -15.26 -13.95 -7.03
CA ARG A 196 -16.48 -13.22 -7.37
C ARG A 196 -17.36 -12.98 -6.14
N THR A 197 -18.22 -11.97 -6.22
CA THR A 197 -19.35 -11.78 -5.30
C THR A 197 -20.42 -12.83 -5.57
N ARG A 198 -21.44 -12.93 -4.68
CA ARG A 198 -22.61 -13.79 -4.92
C ARG A 198 -23.32 -13.47 -6.25
N ASN A 199 -23.25 -12.22 -6.71
CA ASN A 199 -23.87 -11.76 -7.96
C ASN A 199 -22.90 -11.86 -9.16
N GLY A 200 -21.82 -12.66 -9.09
CA GLY A 200 -20.86 -12.86 -10.18
C GLY A 200 -19.91 -11.70 -10.47
N LYS A 201 -20.04 -10.55 -9.78
CA LYS A 201 -19.15 -9.39 -9.97
C LYS A 201 -17.79 -9.65 -9.34
N VAL A 202 -16.73 -9.07 -9.91
CA VAL A 202 -15.38 -9.06 -9.33
C VAL A 202 -15.41 -8.45 -7.92
N LEU A 203 -14.60 -9.03 -7.02
CA LEU A 203 -14.53 -8.56 -5.63
C LEU A 203 -13.98 -7.14 -5.54
N ASP A 204 -14.69 -6.29 -4.81
CA ASP A 204 -14.18 -4.97 -4.43
C ASP A 204 -13.18 -5.08 -3.27
N ARG A 205 -12.08 -4.34 -3.40
CA ARG A 205 -10.98 -4.34 -2.40
C ARG A 205 -11.44 -3.89 -1.01
N SER A 206 -12.43 -2.99 -0.94
CA SER A 206 -12.93 -2.46 0.34
C SER A 206 -13.76 -3.51 1.06
N ASN A 207 -14.48 -4.36 0.33
CA ASN A 207 -15.21 -5.49 0.89
C ASN A 207 -14.24 -6.53 1.45
N ILE A 208 -13.21 -6.92 0.67
CA ILE A 208 -12.17 -7.85 1.16
C ILE A 208 -11.51 -7.30 2.42
N TRP A 209 -11.14 -6.02 2.42
CA TRP A 209 -10.53 -5.37 3.59
C TRP A 209 -11.44 -5.43 4.83
N ARG A 210 -12.74 -5.15 4.67
CA ARG A 210 -13.73 -5.21 5.75
C ARG A 210 -13.92 -6.63 6.27
N GLU A 211 -14.05 -7.60 5.37
CA GLU A 211 -14.17 -9.03 5.70
C GLU A 211 -12.93 -9.51 6.47
N MET A 212 -11.72 -9.15 6.02
CA MET A 212 -10.46 -9.48 6.72
C MET A 212 -10.43 -8.87 8.13
N LYS A 213 -10.76 -7.57 8.27
CA LYS A 213 -10.78 -6.90 9.58
C LYS A 213 -11.74 -7.56 10.57
N ALA A 214 -12.84 -8.15 10.09
CA ALA A 214 -13.82 -8.86 10.92
C ALA A 214 -13.30 -10.21 11.45
N LEU A 215 -12.16 -10.72 10.96
CA LEU A 215 -11.53 -11.93 11.47
C LEU A 215 -10.69 -11.69 12.73
N GLY A 216 -10.31 -10.45 13.04
CA GLY A 216 -9.30 -10.11 14.04
C GLY A 216 -9.55 -10.75 15.41
N ALA A 217 -10.78 -10.63 15.94
CA ALA A 217 -11.13 -11.22 17.23
C ALA A 217 -11.06 -12.76 17.21
N ALA A 218 -11.62 -13.41 16.16
CA ALA A 218 -11.63 -14.85 16.03
C ALA A 218 -10.21 -15.44 15.81
N ALA A 219 -9.34 -14.70 15.13
CA ALA A 219 -7.97 -15.10 14.86
C ALA A 219 -6.98 -14.72 15.98
N CYS A 220 -7.42 -13.99 17.00
CA CYS A 220 -6.54 -13.39 18.01
C CYS A 220 -5.39 -12.59 17.37
N VAL A 221 -5.70 -11.75 16.38
CA VAL A 221 -4.74 -10.91 15.66
C VAL A 221 -5.16 -9.44 15.80
N GLU A 222 -4.20 -8.59 16.09
CA GLU A 222 -4.41 -7.16 16.20
C GLU A 222 -4.98 -6.58 14.90
N ARG A 223 -6.05 -5.80 15.03
CA ARG A 223 -6.78 -5.25 13.89
C ARG A 223 -5.89 -4.44 12.94
N ASP A 224 -4.89 -3.75 13.48
CA ASP A 224 -3.98 -2.91 12.70
C ASP A 224 -3.00 -3.70 11.83
N LYS A 225 -2.77 -4.98 12.14
CA LYS A 225 -1.97 -5.90 11.32
C LYS A 225 -2.76 -6.50 10.17
N ILE A 226 -4.12 -6.51 10.24
CA ILE A 226 -4.97 -7.22 9.28
C ILE A 226 -5.32 -6.31 8.12
N PHE A 227 -4.55 -6.36 7.05
CA PHE A 227 -4.84 -5.72 5.77
C PHE A 227 -4.08 -6.42 4.63
N PRO A 228 -4.61 -6.40 3.40
CA PRO A 228 -4.04 -7.20 2.29
C PRO A 228 -2.58 -6.91 1.99
N HIS A 229 -2.15 -5.67 2.14
CA HIS A 229 -0.76 -5.31 1.88
C HIS A 229 0.20 -5.97 2.88
N ASN A 230 -0.24 -6.23 4.12
CA ASN A 230 0.57 -6.91 5.13
C ASN A 230 0.76 -8.41 4.81
N LEU A 231 -0.20 -9.06 4.14
CA LEU A 231 -0.01 -10.42 3.59
C LEU A 231 1.08 -10.44 2.51
N ARG A 232 1.09 -9.44 1.63
CA ARG A 232 2.15 -9.29 0.62
C ARG A 232 3.50 -8.95 1.27
N HIS A 233 3.53 -8.20 2.37
CA HIS A 233 4.72 -7.98 3.18
C HIS A 233 5.25 -9.29 3.76
N LEU A 234 4.37 -10.13 4.31
CA LEU A 234 4.74 -11.44 4.82
C LEU A 234 5.36 -12.32 3.72
N PHE A 235 4.73 -12.41 2.53
CA PHE A 235 5.30 -13.09 1.37
C PHE A 235 6.71 -12.57 1.06
N ALA A 236 6.86 -11.26 0.93
CA ALA A 236 8.12 -10.65 0.52
C ALA A 236 9.25 -10.90 1.53
N ARG A 237 8.97 -10.81 2.83
CA ARG A 237 9.95 -11.11 3.88
C ARG A 237 10.32 -12.58 3.91
N THR A 238 9.32 -13.47 3.84
CA THR A 238 9.55 -14.92 3.81
C THR A 238 10.39 -15.32 2.61
N TYR A 239 10.10 -14.77 1.43
CA TYR A 239 10.89 -15.01 0.22
C TYR A 239 12.31 -14.49 0.38
N TYR A 240 12.48 -13.25 0.86
CA TYR A 240 13.81 -12.68 1.06
C TYR A 240 14.63 -13.41 2.13
N GLU A 241 13.99 -13.91 3.19
CA GLU A 241 14.67 -14.73 4.21
C GLU A 241 15.23 -16.03 3.64
N ALA A 242 14.51 -16.64 2.69
CA ALA A 242 14.93 -17.87 2.02
C ALA A 242 16.01 -17.65 0.97
N GLU A 243 15.81 -16.68 0.09
CA GLU A 243 16.63 -16.51 -1.12
C GLU A 243 17.74 -15.46 -1.00
N LYS A 244 17.58 -14.48 -0.08
CA LYS A 244 18.51 -13.34 0.13
C LYS A 244 18.78 -12.49 -1.14
N ASP A 245 17.95 -12.63 -2.17
CA ASP A 245 18.07 -11.93 -3.45
C ASP A 245 16.96 -10.87 -3.59
N LEU A 246 17.36 -9.61 -3.39
CA LEU A 246 16.45 -8.46 -3.47
C LEU A 246 16.00 -8.17 -4.90
N SER A 247 16.86 -8.44 -5.88
CA SER A 247 16.57 -8.19 -7.30
C SER A 247 15.48 -9.15 -7.78
N LYS A 248 15.64 -10.46 -7.53
CA LYS A 248 14.60 -11.45 -7.84
C LYS A 248 13.29 -11.16 -7.13
N LEU A 249 13.34 -10.72 -5.85
CA LEU A 249 12.13 -10.33 -5.15
C LEU A 249 11.45 -9.12 -5.79
N ALA A 250 12.21 -8.12 -6.25
CA ALA A 250 11.68 -6.95 -6.95
C ALA A 250 10.96 -7.36 -8.25
N ASP A 251 11.56 -8.28 -9.02
CA ASP A 251 10.98 -8.81 -10.25
C ASP A 251 9.67 -9.57 -9.99
N ILE A 252 9.66 -10.47 -9.02
CA ILE A 252 8.44 -11.24 -8.62
C ILE A 252 7.33 -10.29 -8.17
N LEU A 253 7.67 -9.26 -7.39
CA LEU A 253 6.70 -8.27 -6.94
C LEU A 253 6.30 -7.26 -8.03
N GLY A 254 7.03 -7.18 -9.13
CA GLY A 254 6.84 -6.19 -10.20
C GLY A 254 7.07 -4.77 -9.71
N HIS A 255 8.19 -4.54 -9.00
CA HIS A 255 8.63 -3.24 -8.56
C HIS A 255 9.62 -2.65 -9.57
N GLN A 256 9.35 -1.44 -10.05
CA GLN A 256 10.24 -0.73 -10.98
C GLN A 256 11.47 -0.13 -10.28
N ASP A 257 11.28 0.26 -9.01
CA ASP A 257 12.34 0.80 -8.18
C ASP A 257 12.62 -0.20 -7.06
N ILE A 258 13.83 -0.72 -7.05
CA ILE A 258 14.33 -1.66 -6.04
C ILE A 258 14.23 -1.08 -4.63
N ASN A 259 14.28 0.25 -4.49
CA ASN A 259 14.06 0.91 -3.21
C ASN A 259 12.66 0.64 -2.63
N THR A 260 11.65 0.37 -3.48
CA THR A 260 10.32 -0.06 -3.03
C THR A 260 10.37 -1.46 -2.39
N THR A 261 11.28 -2.32 -2.86
CA THR A 261 11.46 -3.67 -2.31
C THR A 261 12.32 -3.65 -1.05
N ARG A 262 13.21 -2.66 -0.92
CA ARG A 262 14.10 -2.53 0.26
C ARG A 262 13.35 -2.42 1.58
N ILE A 263 12.10 -1.96 1.59
CA ILE A 263 11.28 -1.93 2.82
C ILE A 263 11.06 -3.33 3.43
N TYR A 264 11.13 -4.40 2.63
CA TYR A 264 10.95 -5.78 3.09
C TYR A 264 12.23 -6.39 3.65
N THR A 265 13.37 -5.74 3.44
CA THR A 265 14.68 -6.16 4.00
C THR A 265 15.03 -5.37 5.26
N MET A 266 14.19 -4.40 5.63
CA MET A 266 14.40 -3.63 6.85
C MET A 266 14.17 -4.54 8.06
N GLU A 267 15.22 -4.76 8.81
CA GLU A 267 15.16 -5.48 10.07
C GLU A 267 14.77 -4.54 11.22
N SER A 268 14.32 -5.11 12.32
CA SER A 268 14.06 -4.33 13.53
C SER A 268 15.34 -3.80 14.14
N GLY A 269 15.24 -2.71 14.89
CA GLY A 269 16.38 -2.16 15.62
C GLY A 269 17.01 -3.17 16.58
N ASN A 270 16.21 -4.09 17.15
CA ASN A 270 16.70 -5.16 18.04
C ASN A 270 17.55 -6.17 17.28
N ARG A 271 17.15 -6.58 16.09
CA ARG A 271 17.90 -7.53 15.27
C ARG A 271 19.23 -6.93 14.82
N HIS A 272 19.24 -5.67 14.41
CA HIS A 272 20.48 -4.95 14.13
C HIS A 272 21.40 -4.82 15.35
N ARG A 273 20.83 -4.56 16.55
CA ARG A 273 21.62 -4.52 17.78
C ARG A 273 22.29 -5.86 18.06
N GLN A 274 21.55 -6.96 17.95
CA GLN A 274 22.12 -8.31 18.12
C GLN A 274 23.22 -8.61 17.09
N GLN A 275 23.06 -8.16 15.85
CA GLN A 275 24.11 -8.29 14.83
C GLN A 275 25.35 -7.47 15.18
N LEU A 276 25.17 -6.23 15.66
CA LEU A 276 26.28 -5.39 16.08
C LEU A 276 27.02 -5.99 17.30
N GLU A 277 26.30 -6.56 18.26
CA GLU A 277 26.88 -7.24 19.41
C GLU A 277 27.74 -8.45 18.99
N LYS A 278 27.30 -9.22 17.97
CA LYS A 278 28.05 -10.35 17.42
C LYS A 278 29.36 -9.95 16.73
N LEU A 279 29.52 -8.67 16.32
CA LEU A 279 30.77 -8.20 15.71
C LEU A 279 31.92 -8.14 16.71
N GLY A 280 31.64 -8.09 18.01
CA GLY A 280 32.67 -8.15 19.09
C GLY A 280 33.68 -6.98 19.06
N LEU A 281 33.30 -5.85 18.44
CA LEU A 281 34.21 -4.69 18.25
C LEU A 281 34.36 -3.84 19.52
N LEU A 282 33.63 -4.14 20.59
CA LEU A 282 33.74 -3.41 21.84
C LEU A 282 34.91 -3.96 22.63
N VAL A 283 35.99 -3.19 22.75
CA VAL A 283 37.17 -3.52 23.54
C VAL A 283 37.08 -2.82 24.90
N THR A 284 36.29 -3.39 25.82
CA THR A 284 36.22 -2.88 27.21
C THR A 284 36.45 -3.97 28.19
N SER A 285 37.13 -3.64 29.30
CA SER A 285 37.41 -4.54 30.44
C SER A 285 36.13 -5.04 31.15
N TYR A 286 34.95 -4.57 30.80
CA TYR A 286 33.66 -5.00 31.35
C TYR A 286 33.24 -6.43 30.92
N ASN A 287 33.79 -6.97 29.84
CA ASN A 287 33.48 -8.35 29.42
C ASN A 287 34.12 -9.45 30.31
N ARG A 288 34.92 -9.10 31.31
CA ARG A 288 35.46 -10.09 32.28
C ARG A 288 34.56 -10.32 33.50
N LEU A 289 33.57 -9.46 33.75
CA LEU A 289 32.73 -9.57 34.96
C LEU A 289 31.44 -10.40 34.73
N SER A 290 31.02 -10.64 33.50
CA SER A 290 29.82 -11.45 33.20
C SER A 290 30.09 -12.94 33.06
N LEU A 291 31.31 -13.40 33.26
CA LEU A 291 31.67 -14.82 33.34
C LEU A 291 31.86 -15.35 34.80
N LEU A 292 31.55 -14.51 35.79
CA LEU A 292 31.70 -14.83 37.20
C LEU A 292 30.39 -14.69 38.02
N LEU A 293 29.25 -14.53 37.37
CA LEU A 293 27.91 -14.64 37.92
C LEU A 293 27.10 -15.69 37.13
#